data_9ceb91ab11dc59e485f2aceddafe2c21
#
_entry.id   9ceb91ab11dc59e485f2aceddafe2c21
#
_cell.length_a   1.000
_cell.length_b   1.000
_cell.length_c   1.000
_cell.angle_alpha   90.00
_cell.angle_beta   90.00
_cell.angle_gamma   90.00
#
_symmetry.space_group_name_H-M   'P 1'
#
loop_
_entity.id
_entity.type
_entity.pdbx_description
1 polymer ?
#
loop_
_entity_poly.entity_id
_entity_poly.type
_entity_poly.pdbx_seq_one_letter_code
_entity_poly.pdbx_strand_id
1 'polypeptide(L)'
;MTGRLLPLVALLTTISVHGQIAFGGQPYGMRPTEKTGLPPAPRVIMPTVDAAALMAEDAERAAQGIKGPYRFGFNHATDLSLDNSGIWHTMPNGDRVWRLAIVCPNAFSINFEFNEYMVPEGARVFVYNAWNEVLGGFTAASNGGRPTMGVGQLAGDRITVEYVEPASVEGQGHLRIGQVTHAYRDVLGLAKGLGDSGSCNNNVICPVGDEWRDEIRSVAIIIVGGSGYCTGTLLNNCAEDGTPYFLTANHCTEGANVNNWVFRFNWESPVCEANQNGPTNQTVSGASLLENSGGSDVALLQLNSTPPSDYNVYYAGWDNSGAAPTSEVCIHHPSGDIKKISFNNDAAGEADWGSAATWHIPAWDDGTTEPGSSGSGLWNQDHRIIGQLFGGQASCSNNVNDYFGRFDVSWPLLESHLGSCGTTLDGWDPAGSTTYQYDALLQSINNVPPSLCNENTIDPTITIKNNGTETLTSLSIAWSVTGGGSGNADWSGSLATGATAIHPLPSITLPNGGSTLTVTATLPNGQTDENPSGNTRTKDIMVASPGVETILNITLDNYGSETT
;
A
#
# COMPACT_ATOMS: atom_id res chain seq x y z
N MET A 1 -45.61 36.70 -23.78
CA MET A 1 -45.18 35.37 -23.27
C MET A 1 -43.73 35.14 -23.71
N THR A 2 -42.80 35.51 -22.88
CA THR A 2 -41.36 35.41 -23.14
C THR A 2 -40.82 34.19 -22.39
N GLY A 3 -40.62 33.11 -23.14
CA GLY A 3 -40.00 31.88 -22.59
C GLY A 3 -38.51 32.09 -22.39
N ARG A 4 -38.04 31.97 -21.13
CA ARG A 4 -36.64 31.87 -20.78
C ARG A 4 -36.15 30.42 -20.98
N LEU A 5 -35.24 30.21 -21.95
CA LEU A 5 -34.44 28.98 -21.99
C LEU A 5 -33.38 29.06 -20.90
N LEU A 6 -33.41 28.11 -19.95
CA LEU A 6 -32.26 27.82 -19.08
C LEU A 6 -31.22 27.00 -19.86
N PRO A 7 -29.95 27.35 -19.82
CA PRO A 7 -28.92 26.47 -20.37
C PRO A 7 -28.69 25.27 -19.42
N LEU A 8 -28.84 24.08 -19.98
CA LEU A 8 -28.45 22.83 -19.35
C LEU A 8 -26.90 22.77 -19.32
N VAL A 9 -26.31 23.06 -18.17
CA VAL A 9 -24.85 22.84 -17.95
C VAL A 9 -24.67 21.34 -17.76
N ALA A 10 -24.18 20.66 -18.79
CA ALA A 10 -23.70 19.29 -18.67
C ALA A 10 -22.41 19.31 -17.84
N LEU A 11 -22.48 18.82 -16.62
CA LEU A 11 -21.32 18.56 -15.77
C LEU A 11 -20.57 17.36 -16.38
N LEU A 12 -19.56 17.63 -17.19
CA LEU A 12 -18.58 16.64 -17.61
C LEU A 12 -17.73 16.31 -16.38
N THR A 13 -18.06 15.23 -15.69
CA THR A 13 -17.14 14.59 -14.75
C THR A 13 -15.98 14.00 -15.55
N THR A 14 -14.86 14.71 -15.57
CA THR A 14 -13.58 14.14 -16.03
C THR A 14 -13.16 13.12 -15.01
N ILE A 15 -13.31 11.84 -15.35
CA ILE A 15 -12.64 10.76 -14.62
C ILE A 15 -11.16 10.91 -14.94
N SER A 16 -10.40 11.49 -14.02
CA SER A 16 -8.95 11.52 -14.08
C SER A 16 -8.44 10.13 -13.75
N VAL A 17 -8.14 9.33 -14.76
CA VAL A 17 -7.42 8.07 -14.60
C VAL A 17 -5.94 8.42 -14.45
N HIS A 18 -5.42 8.40 -13.23
CA HIS A 18 -4.02 8.65 -12.94
C HIS A 18 -3.33 7.27 -12.81
N GLY A 19 -2.52 6.95 -13.76
CA GLY A 19 -1.59 5.82 -13.73
C GLY A 19 -0.17 6.34 -13.56
N GLN A 20 0.80 5.45 -13.40
CA GLN A 20 2.25 5.73 -13.43
C GLN A 20 2.58 7.07 -14.07
N ILE A 21 3.21 8.07 -13.45
CA ILE A 21 3.24 9.48 -13.83
C ILE A 21 2.76 9.70 -15.29
N ALA A 22 1.45 9.78 -15.40
CA ALA A 22 0.76 9.74 -16.66
C ALA A 22 0.28 11.14 -17.02
N PHE A 23 0.42 11.48 -18.29
CA PHE A 23 -0.01 12.80 -18.79
C PHE A 23 -1.38 12.74 -19.47
N GLY A 24 -2.20 11.76 -19.07
CA GLY A 24 -3.58 11.61 -19.49
C GLY A 24 -3.77 11.26 -20.97
N GLY A 25 -5.02 11.30 -21.41
CA GLY A 25 -5.45 10.93 -22.75
C GLY A 25 -6.19 9.59 -22.78
N GLN A 26 -6.73 9.23 -23.93
CA GLN A 26 -7.43 7.97 -24.15
C GLN A 26 -6.81 7.24 -25.34
N PRO A 27 -6.45 5.93 -25.18
CA PRO A 27 -5.95 5.12 -26.28
C PRO A 27 -6.93 5.12 -27.47
N TYR A 28 -6.40 5.14 -28.67
CA TYR A 28 -7.23 5.01 -29.90
C TYR A 28 -7.93 3.65 -29.94
N GLY A 29 -7.26 2.58 -29.49
CA GLY A 29 -7.82 1.23 -29.48
C GLY A 29 -9.00 1.03 -28.52
N MET A 30 -9.24 1.95 -27.58
CA MET A 30 -10.39 1.95 -26.67
C MET A 30 -11.55 2.84 -27.18
N ARG A 31 -11.36 3.55 -28.28
CA ARG A 31 -12.42 4.34 -28.91
C ARG A 31 -13.27 3.43 -29.81
N PRO A 32 -14.54 3.77 -30.08
CA PRO A 32 -15.38 2.98 -30.98
C PRO A 32 -14.69 2.74 -32.34
N THR A 33 -14.62 1.49 -32.78
CA THR A 33 -13.95 1.08 -34.01
C THR A 33 -14.48 1.81 -35.26
N GLU A 34 -15.76 2.14 -35.26
CA GLU A 34 -16.44 2.91 -36.32
C GLU A 34 -15.82 4.32 -36.52
N LYS A 35 -15.21 4.86 -35.44
CA LYS A 35 -14.54 6.18 -35.46
C LYS A 35 -13.05 6.08 -35.75
N THR A 36 -12.40 4.94 -35.49
CA THR A 36 -10.95 4.80 -35.60
C THR A 36 -10.52 3.96 -36.80
N GLY A 37 -11.37 3.01 -37.24
CA GLY A 37 -11.03 2.05 -38.30
C GLY A 37 -9.86 1.13 -37.97
N LEU A 38 -9.43 1.06 -36.70
CA LEU A 38 -8.28 0.28 -36.28
C LEU A 38 -8.57 -1.23 -36.35
N PRO A 39 -7.71 -2.03 -37.04
CA PRO A 39 -7.80 -3.48 -37.03
C PRO A 39 -7.46 -4.02 -35.62
N PRO A 40 -7.79 -5.28 -35.28
CA PRO A 40 -7.31 -5.92 -34.05
C PRO A 40 -5.77 -5.86 -33.94
N ALA A 41 -5.24 -5.58 -32.75
CA ALA A 41 -3.80 -5.63 -32.52
C ALA A 41 -3.26 -7.05 -32.75
N PRO A 42 -2.16 -7.24 -33.48
CA PRO A 42 -1.50 -8.54 -33.61
C PRO A 42 -1.04 -9.03 -32.25
N ARG A 43 -1.01 -10.36 -32.09
CA ARG A 43 -0.71 -11.00 -30.80
C ARG A 43 0.66 -11.65 -30.82
N VAL A 44 1.44 -11.39 -29.77
CA VAL A 44 2.59 -12.22 -29.40
C VAL A 44 2.23 -13.04 -28.17
N ILE A 45 2.40 -14.35 -28.25
CA ILE A 45 2.04 -15.28 -27.19
C ILE A 45 3.35 -15.73 -26.52
N MET A 46 3.47 -15.47 -25.22
CA MET A 46 4.60 -15.92 -24.40
C MET A 46 4.52 -17.44 -24.17
N PRO A 47 5.67 -18.11 -23.97
CA PRO A 47 5.68 -19.49 -23.52
C PRO A 47 4.87 -19.70 -22.26
N THR A 48 4.30 -20.88 -22.11
CA THR A 48 3.57 -21.28 -20.89
C THR A 48 4.52 -21.38 -19.70
N VAL A 49 4.04 -21.03 -18.52
CA VAL A 49 4.78 -21.09 -17.25
C VAL A 49 4.19 -22.21 -16.38
N ASP A 50 5.07 -23.06 -15.83
CA ASP A 50 4.66 -24.05 -14.82
C ASP A 50 4.63 -23.39 -13.43
N ALA A 51 3.48 -22.81 -13.09
CA ALA A 51 3.27 -22.13 -11.82
C ALA A 51 3.50 -23.05 -10.60
N ALA A 52 3.14 -24.34 -10.70
CA ALA A 52 3.30 -25.28 -9.59
C ALA A 52 4.79 -25.56 -9.31
N ALA A 53 5.59 -25.74 -10.35
CA ALA A 53 7.04 -25.92 -10.22
C ALA A 53 7.71 -24.66 -9.60
N LEU A 54 7.32 -23.47 -10.04
CA LEU A 54 7.86 -22.21 -9.50
C LEU A 54 7.46 -21.99 -8.03
N MET A 55 6.23 -22.30 -7.64
CA MET A 55 5.80 -22.24 -6.24
C MET A 55 6.55 -23.23 -5.34
N ALA A 56 6.85 -24.44 -5.86
CA ALA A 56 7.65 -25.43 -5.15
C ALA A 56 9.11 -24.95 -4.96
N GLU A 57 9.71 -24.36 -5.98
CA GLU A 57 11.02 -23.73 -5.89
C GLU A 57 11.05 -22.59 -4.88
N ASP A 58 10.01 -21.72 -4.86
CA ASP A 58 9.89 -20.63 -3.88
C ASP A 58 9.82 -21.17 -2.45
N ALA A 59 9.05 -22.24 -2.22
CA ALA A 59 8.95 -22.89 -0.91
C ALA A 59 10.29 -23.51 -0.47
N GLU A 60 11.04 -24.12 -1.39
CA GLU A 60 12.36 -24.66 -1.11
C GLU A 60 13.36 -23.55 -0.75
N ARG A 61 13.38 -22.45 -1.52
CA ARG A 61 14.23 -21.27 -1.23
C ARG A 61 13.92 -20.68 0.15
N ALA A 62 12.64 -20.55 0.49
CA ALA A 62 12.19 -20.07 1.79
C ALA A 62 12.65 -21.02 2.93
N ALA A 63 12.52 -22.34 2.74
CA ALA A 63 12.97 -23.34 3.72
C ALA A 63 14.51 -23.33 3.92
N GLN A 64 15.27 -22.95 2.89
CA GLN A 64 16.72 -22.78 2.95
C GLN A 64 17.14 -21.42 3.55
N GLY A 65 16.19 -20.55 3.89
CA GLY A 65 16.46 -19.19 4.39
C GLY A 65 17.10 -18.27 3.34
N ILE A 66 16.95 -18.58 2.04
CA ILE A 66 17.45 -17.73 0.96
C ILE A 66 16.63 -16.46 0.91
N LYS A 67 17.29 -15.33 1.17
CA LYS A 67 16.69 -14.00 1.17
C LYS A 67 16.60 -13.44 -0.24
N GLY A 68 15.68 -12.51 -0.42
CA GLY A 68 15.46 -11.81 -1.67
C GLY A 68 14.00 -11.35 -1.80
N PRO A 69 13.69 -10.60 -2.86
CA PRO A 69 12.33 -10.15 -3.13
C PRO A 69 11.31 -11.31 -3.18
N TYR A 70 10.11 -11.08 -2.66
CA TYR A 70 9.00 -12.05 -2.76
C TYR A 70 8.60 -12.25 -4.22
N ARG A 71 8.97 -13.40 -4.80
CA ARG A 71 8.75 -13.68 -6.21
C ARG A 71 7.27 -13.97 -6.51
N PHE A 72 6.68 -13.19 -7.40
CA PHE A 72 5.29 -13.38 -7.85
C PHE A 72 5.16 -13.77 -9.31
N GLY A 73 6.22 -13.59 -10.11
CA GLY A 73 6.18 -13.76 -11.55
C GLY A 73 7.42 -14.43 -12.14
N PHE A 74 7.32 -14.78 -13.41
CA PHE A 74 8.39 -15.31 -14.23
C PHE A 74 8.68 -14.36 -15.39
N ASN A 75 9.95 -14.03 -15.59
CA ASN A 75 10.42 -13.09 -16.61
C ASN A 75 10.74 -13.82 -17.92
N HIS A 76 10.03 -13.49 -18.99
CA HIS A 76 10.39 -13.88 -20.36
C HIS A 76 11.29 -12.81 -20.97
N ALA A 77 12.49 -13.17 -21.38
CA ALA A 77 13.32 -12.31 -22.21
C ALA A 77 12.66 -12.16 -23.60
N THR A 78 12.55 -10.92 -24.07
CA THR A 78 11.88 -10.59 -25.34
C THR A 78 12.71 -9.59 -26.15
N ASP A 79 12.34 -9.43 -27.40
CA ASP A 79 12.88 -8.41 -28.31
C ASP A 79 11.72 -7.88 -29.17
N LEU A 80 10.80 -7.12 -28.56
CA LEU A 80 9.61 -6.59 -29.22
C LEU A 80 9.74 -5.09 -29.41
N SER A 81 9.78 -4.62 -30.65
CA SER A 81 10.00 -3.20 -30.97
C SER A 81 8.98 -2.66 -31.97
N LEU A 82 9.02 -1.34 -32.17
CA LEU A 82 8.21 -0.66 -33.19
C LEU A 82 8.50 -1.14 -34.60
N ASP A 83 9.68 -1.77 -34.85
CA ASP A 83 10.16 -2.18 -36.17
C ASP A 83 9.89 -3.66 -36.46
N ASN A 84 9.92 -4.52 -35.43
CA ASN A 84 9.86 -5.97 -35.63
C ASN A 84 8.55 -6.62 -35.15
N SER A 85 7.68 -5.87 -34.47
CA SER A 85 6.47 -6.37 -33.84
C SER A 85 5.31 -5.41 -34.02
N GLY A 86 4.08 -5.90 -33.75
CA GLY A 86 2.90 -5.04 -33.78
C GLY A 86 2.47 -4.60 -35.18
N ILE A 87 1.64 -3.59 -35.26
CA ILE A 87 1.14 -3.01 -36.51
C ILE A 87 0.97 -1.51 -36.38
N TRP A 88 1.43 -0.77 -37.38
CA TRP A 88 1.20 0.66 -37.55
C TRP A 88 -0.08 0.94 -38.31
N HIS A 89 -0.76 2.01 -37.92
CA HIS A 89 -1.92 2.56 -38.60
C HIS A 89 -1.89 4.08 -38.58
N THR A 90 -2.13 4.70 -39.74
CA THR A 90 -2.21 6.18 -39.85
C THR A 90 -3.64 6.62 -39.69
N MET A 91 -3.88 7.51 -38.75
CA MET A 91 -5.20 8.08 -38.45
C MET A 91 -5.58 9.20 -39.39
N PRO A 92 -6.88 9.53 -39.57
CA PRO A 92 -7.32 10.61 -40.45
C PRO A 92 -6.73 12.01 -40.14
N ASN A 93 -6.33 12.24 -38.89
CA ASN A 93 -5.67 13.48 -38.45
C ASN A 93 -4.14 13.50 -38.72
N GLY A 94 -3.60 12.43 -39.30
CA GLY A 94 -2.17 12.28 -39.58
C GLY A 94 -1.35 11.63 -38.46
N ASP A 95 -1.91 11.40 -37.29
CA ASP A 95 -1.22 10.66 -36.23
C ASP A 95 -0.97 9.21 -36.65
N ARG A 96 0.14 8.64 -36.19
CA ARG A 96 0.43 7.22 -36.34
C ARG A 96 0.20 6.48 -35.03
N VAL A 97 -0.43 5.32 -35.12
CA VAL A 97 -0.72 4.47 -33.96
C VAL A 97 -0.11 3.10 -34.18
N TRP A 98 0.82 2.70 -33.33
CA TRP A 98 1.35 1.35 -33.29
C TRP A 98 0.69 0.58 -32.16
N ARG A 99 0.36 -0.72 -32.41
CA ARG A 99 -0.26 -1.57 -31.39
C ARG A 99 0.27 -2.98 -31.43
N LEU A 100 0.48 -3.54 -30.22
CA LEU A 100 0.87 -4.92 -30.00
C LEU A 100 0.08 -5.49 -28.84
N ALA A 101 -0.54 -6.65 -29.00
CA ALA A 101 -1.13 -7.41 -27.90
C ALA A 101 -0.13 -8.47 -27.40
N ILE A 102 0.14 -8.48 -26.11
CA ILE A 102 0.99 -9.47 -25.41
C ILE A 102 0.07 -10.39 -24.63
N VAL A 103 0.25 -11.70 -24.81
CA VAL A 103 -0.55 -12.75 -24.15
C VAL A 103 0.39 -13.65 -23.36
N CYS A 104 0.15 -13.77 -22.05
CA CYS A 104 0.79 -14.72 -21.16
C CYS A 104 -0.26 -15.74 -20.70
N PRO A 105 -0.39 -16.90 -21.34
CA PRO A 105 -1.49 -17.83 -21.07
C PRO A 105 -1.56 -18.24 -19.60
N ASN A 106 -2.72 -18.03 -18.95
CA ASN A 106 -3.00 -18.30 -17.54
C ASN A 106 -2.26 -17.38 -16.54
N ALA A 107 -1.68 -16.25 -16.95
CA ALA A 107 -1.14 -15.28 -16.02
C ALA A 107 -2.28 -14.57 -15.27
N PHE A 108 -2.05 -14.25 -13.99
CA PHE A 108 -2.96 -13.41 -13.21
C PHE A 108 -2.78 -11.92 -13.49
N SER A 109 -1.56 -11.52 -13.85
CA SER A 109 -1.25 -10.16 -14.29
C SER A 109 -0.03 -10.17 -15.21
N ILE A 110 0.13 -9.09 -15.98
CA ILE A 110 1.27 -8.87 -16.86
C ILE A 110 1.84 -7.49 -16.56
N ASN A 111 3.16 -7.43 -16.45
CA ASN A 111 3.96 -6.21 -16.50
C ASN A 111 5.17 -6.45 -17.41
N PHE A 112 5.91 -5.39 -17.74
CA PHE A 112 7.04 -5.51 -18.65
C PHE A 112 8.04 -4.37 -18.47
N GLU A 113 9.21 -4.51 -19.09
CA GLU A 113 10.26 -3.50 -19.08
C GLU A 113 10.64 -3.10 -20.50
N PHE A 114 10.66 -1.79 -20.74
CA PHE A 114 11.33 -1.23 -21.90
C PHE A 114 12.84 -1.15 -21.61
N ASN A 115 13.64 -1.81 -22.43
CA ASN A 115 15.10 -1.63 -22.47
C ASN A 115 15.54 -0.53 -23.44
N GLU A 116 14.65 -0.05 -24.31
CA GLU A 116 14.74 1.20 -25.03
C GLU A 116 13.42 1.95 -24.90
N TYR A 117 13.50 3.18 -24.37
CA TYR A 117 12.34 4.03 -24.15
C TYR A 117 12.67 5.46 -24.56
N MET A 118 12.33 5.81 -25.77
CA MET A 118 12.45 7.16 -26.33
C MET A 118 11.10 7.58 -26.92
N VAL A 119 10.42 8.49 -26.24
CA VAL A 119 9.12 9.03 -26.63
C VAL A 119 9.29 10.51 -26.93
N PRO A 120 9.17 10.95 -28.20
CA PRO A 120 9.32 12.36 -28.57
C PRO A 120 8.17 13.21 -28.01
N GLU A 121 8.37 14.52 -28.01
CA GLU A 121 7.38 15.46 -27.51
C GLU A 121 6.05 15.33 -28.25
N GLY A 122 4.95 15.24 -27.49
CA GLY A 122 3.60 15.05 -28.01
C GLY A 122 3.21 13.59 -28.22
N ALA A 123 4.17 12.65 -28.33
CA ALA A 123 3.88 11.23 -28.42
C ALA A 123 3.56 10.62 -27.05
N ARG A 124 2.85 9.49 -27.04
CA ARG A 124 2.37 8.83 -25.81
C ARG A 124 2.33 7.32 -25.94
N VAL A 125 2.63 6.63 -24.85
CA VAL A 125 2.47 5.18 -24.71
C VAL A 125 1.33 4.89 -23.74
N PHE A 126 0.45 3.97 -24.14
CA PHE A 126 -0.62 3.44 -23.30
C PHE A 126 -0.48 1.92 -23.19
N VAL A 127 -0.85 1.38 -22.06
CA VAL A 127 -0.99 -0.06 -21.85
C VAL A 127 -2.36 -0.32 -21.26
N TYR A 128 -3.12 -1.25 -21.83
CA TYR A 128 -4.48 -1.52 -21.36
C TYR A 128 -4.83 -3.01 -21.49
N ASN A 129 -5.75 -3.47 -20.64
CA ASN A 129 -6.26 -4.83 -20.63
C ASN A 129 -7.68 -4.95 -21.21
N ALA A 130 -8.26 -6.15 -21.12
CA ALA A 130 -9.59 -6.44 -21.63
C ALA A 130 -10.73 -5.81 -20.81
N TRP A 131 -10.45 -5.38 -19.57
CA TRP A 131 -11.41 -4.73 -18.67
C TRP A 131 -11.36 -3.21 -18.73
N ASN A 132 -10.64 -2.64 -19.70
CA ASN A 132 -10.44 -1.21 -19.88
C ASN A 132 -9.65 -0.53 -18.75
N GLU A 133 -8.88 -1.29 -17.97
CA GLU A 133 -7.88 -0.71 -17.10
C GLU A 133 -6.74 -0.19 -17.98
N VAL A 134 -6.28 1.03 -17.72
CA VAL A 134 -5.27 1.74 -18.53
C VAL A 134 -4.15 2.24 -17.64
N LEU A 135 -2.91 1.99 -18.07
CA LEU A 135 -1.71 2.68 -17.60
C LEU A 135 -1.21 3.62 -18.72
N GLY A 136 -0.77 4.82 -18.36
CA GLY A 136 -0.29 5.82 -19.31
C GLY A 136 -1.28 6.99 -19.47
N GLY A 137 -1.22 7.93 -20.43
CA GLY A 137 -0.25 8.14 -21.50
C GLY A 137 1.16 8.55 -21.03
N PHE A 138 2.02 7.59 -21.09
CA PHE A 138 3.42 7.80 -20.73
C PHE A 138 4.14 8.65 -21.79
N THR A 139 5.03 9.51 -21.33
CA THR A 139 5.90 10.37 -22.14
C THR A 139 7.35 10.23 -21.69
N ALA A 140 8.28 10.96 -22.26
CA ALA A 140 9.67 11.01 -21.79
C ALA A 140 9.77 11.45 -20.31
N ALA A 141 8.84 12.26 -19.82
CA ALA A 141 8.84 12.73 -18.43
C ALA A 141 8.38 11.66 -17.43
N SER A 142 7.70 10.61 -17.88
CA SER A 142 7.14 9.56 -17.00
C SER A 142 8.20 8.73 -16.25
N ASN A 143 9.46 8.76 -16.70
CA ASN A 143 10.60 8.08 -16.07
C ASN A 143 11.81 9.01 -15.85
N GLY A 144 11.58 10.33 -15.75
CA GLY A 144 12.65 11.31 -15.61
C GLY A 144 13.57 11.43 -16.83
N GLY A 145 13.08 11.10 -18.04
CA GLY A 145 13.85 11.18 -19.29
C GLY A 145 14.91 10.08 -19.47
N ARG A 146 14.82 9.00 -18.70
CA ARG A 146 15.76 7.86 -18.80
C ARG A 146 15.49 7.00 -20.03
N PRO A 147 16.50 6.27 -20.56
CA PRO A 147 16.34 5.47 -21.77
C PRO A 147 15.64 4.12 -21.54
N THR A 148 15.31 3.76 -20.31
CA THR A 148 14.62 2.52 -19.95
C THR A 148 13.44 2.82 -19.04
N MET A 149 12.44 1.93 -18.98
CA MET A 149 11.27 2.13 -18.13
C MET A 149 10.61 0.81 -17.75
N GLY A 150 10.40 0.58 -16.44
CA GLY A 150 9.50 -0.44 -15.96
C GLY A 150 8.05 0.01 -16.05
N VAL A 151 7.16 -0.88 -16.47
CA VAL A 151 5.71 -0.64 -16.52
C VAL A 151 5.03 -1.49 -15.47
N GLY A 152 4.11 -0.90 -14.72
CA GLY A 152 3.36 -1.56 -13.65
C GLY A 152 2.45 -2.68 -14.15
N GLN A 153 1.93 -3.46 -13.21
CA GLN A 153 1.07 -4.60 -13.50
C GLN A 153 -0.33 -4.18 -13.94
N LEU A 154 -0.85 -4.89 -14.93
CA LEU A 154 -2.27 -4.94 -15.28
C LEU A 154 -2.81 -6.36 -15.09
N ALA A 155 -3.99 -6.47 -14.50
CA ALA A 155 -4.65 -7.73 -14.26
C ALA A 155 -4.96 -8.48 -15.57
N GLY A 156 -4.91 -9.84 -15.52
CA GLY A 156 -5.25 -10.74 -16.61
C GLY A 156 -4.08 -11.26 -17.41
N ASP A 157 -4.41 -12.10 -18.37
CA ASP A 157 -3.48 -12.87 -19.21
C ASP A 157 -3.19 -12.20 -20.56
N ARG A 158 -3.71 -10.98 -20.78
CA ARG A 158 -3.51 -10.20 -22.01
C ARG A 158 -3.54 -8.71 -21.76
N ILE A 159 -2.52 -8.04 -22.30
CA ILE A 159 -2.44 -6.58 -22.38
C ILE A 159 -2.27 -6.14 -23.83
N THR A 160 -2.58 -4.87 -24.11
CA THR A 160 -2.24 -4.20 -25.38
C THR A 160 -1.37 -3.00 -25.09
N VAL A 161 -0.22 -2.92 -25.75
CA VAL A 161 0.65 -1.75 -25.78
C VAL A 161 0.28 -0.93 -27.00
N GLU A 162 0.03 0.36 -26.82
CA GLU A 162 -0.30 1.31 -27.87
C GLU A 162 0.62 2.50 -27.79
N TYR A 163 1.32 2.79 -28.88
CA TYR A 163 2.14 3.99 -29.03
C TYR A 163 1.49 4.92 -30.04
N VAL A 164 1.26 6.17 -29.64
CA VAL A 164 0.66 7.21 -30.45
C VAL A 164 1.73 8.24 -30.77
N GLU A 165 1.99 8.43 -32.06
CA GLU A 165 3.00 9.34 -32.58
C GLU A 165 2.32 10.41 -33.45
N PRO A 166 2.35 11.70 -33.04
CA PRO A 166 1.88 12.79 -33.86
C PRO A 166 2.67 12.90 -35.18
N ALA A 167 2.01 13.34 -36.27
CA ALA A 167 2.64 13.50 -37.58
C ALA A 167 3.90 14.40 -37.55
N SER A 168 3.97 15.36 -36.63
CA SER A 168 5.11 16.28 -36.48
C SER A 168 6.41 15.62 -36.02
N VAL A 169 6.31 14.43 -35.41
CA VAL A 169 7.44 13.68 -34.84
C VAL A 169 7.53 12.26 -35.40
N GLU A 170 6.95 12.03 -36.57
CA GLU A 170 6.92 10.72 -37.23
C GLU A 170 8.32 10.10 -37.34
N GLY A 171 8.46 8.85 -36.88
CA GLY A 171 9.68 8.06 -36.92
C GLY A 171 10.76 8.46 -35.90
N GLN A 172 10.45 9.34 -34.95
CA GLN A 172 11.41 9.75 -33.90
C GLN A 172 11.32 8.89 -32.62
N GLY A 173 10.24 8.13 -32.45
CA GLY A 173 10.07 7.27 -31.28
C GLY A 173 10.84 5.96 -31.40
N HIS A 174 11.48 5.50 -30.30
CA HIS A 174 12.13 4.20 -30.22
C HIS A 174 11.66 3.50 -28.95
N LEU A 175 10.98 2.36 -29.12
CA LEU A 175 10.50 1.54 -28.04
C LEU A 175 10.90 0.08 -28.29
N ARG A 176 11.47 -0.55 -27.26
CA ARG A 176 11.81 -1.98 -27.26
C ARG A 176 11.48 -2.59 -25.93
N ILE A 177 10.63 -3.60 -25.90
CA ILE A 177 10.28 -4.38 -24.71
C ILE A 177 11.29 -5.53 -24.62
N GLY A 178 12.18 -5.45 -23.64
CA GLY A 178 13.23 -6.44 -23.40
C GLY A 178 12.83 -7.57 -22.46
N GLN A 179 11.79 -7.37 -21.66
CA GLN A 179 11.30 -8.33 -20.71
C GLN A 179 9.78 -8.24 -20.56
N VAL A 180 9.12 -9.37 -20.52
CA VAL A 180 7.69 -9.50 -20.18
C VAL A 180 7.55 -10.44 -18.99
N THR A 181 6.86 -9.98 -17.94
CA THR A 181 6.64 -10.76 -16.72
C THR A 181 5.25 -11.39 -16.74
N HIS A 182 5.23 -12.69 -16.53
CA HIS A 182 4.05 -13.52 -16.34
C HIS A 182 3.83 -13.76 -14.83
N ALA A 183 2.86 -13.12 -14.21
CA ALA A 183 2.52 -13.36 -12.82
C ALA A 183 1.84 -14.71 -12.64
N TYR A 184 2.48 -15.63 -11.91
CA TYR A 184 1.92 -16.93 -11.57
C TYR A 184 1.24 -16.96 -10.19
N ARG A 185 1.32 -15.84 -9.42
CA ARG A 185 0.58 -15.59 -8.18
C ARG A 185 -0.49 -14.54 -8.40
N ASP A 186 -1.63 -14.71 -7.72
CA ASP A 186 -2.78 -13.79 -7.83
C ASP A 186 -2.64 -12.58 -6.88
N VAL A 187 -1.54 -11.86 -7.01
CA VAL A 187 -1.21 -10.73 -6.13
C VAL A 187 -2.12 -9.51 -6.28
N LEU A 188 -2.90 -9.42 -7.36
CA LEU A 188 -3.90 -8.37 -7.55
C LEU A 188 -5.33 -8.81 -7.19
N GLY A 189 -5.51 -10.04 -6.69
CA GLY A 189 -6.79 -10.57 -6.25
C GLY A 189 -7.80 -10.84 -7.36
N LEU A 190 -7.33 -11.16 -8.58
CA LEU A 190 -8.19 -11.37 -9.75
C LEU A 190 -9.13 -12.57 -9.59
N ALA A 191 -8.64 -13.69 -9.04
CA ALA A 191 -9.39 -14.94 -8.95
C ALA A 191 -9.88 -15.24 -7.53
N LYS A 192 -9.11 -14.89 -6.50
CA LYS A 192 -9.40 -15.26 -5.11
C LYS A 192 -9.74 -14.05 -4.21
N GLY A 193 -9.63 -12.82 -4.73
CA GLY A 193 -9.58 -11.62 -3.92
C GLY A 193 -8.18 -11.38 -3.32
N LEU A 194 -7.99 -10.22 -2.72
CA LEU A 194 -6.76 -9.87 -1.98
C LEU A 194 -6.71 -10.65 -0.66
N GLY A 195 -5.52 -10.74 -0.05
CA GLY A 195 -5.32 -11.37 1.25
C GLY A 195 -4.45 -12.63 1.17
N ASP A 196 -3.40 -12.59 0.33
CA ASP A 196 -2.35 -13.61 0.35
C ASP A 196 -1.50 -13.49 1.62
N SER A 197 -1.49 -12.31 2.28
CA SER A 197 -0.97 -12.15 3.64
C SER A 197 -1.84 -12.91 4.66
N GLY A 198 -1.21 -13.43 5.70
CA GLY A 198 -1.91 -14.13 6.78
C GLY A 198 -2.93 -13.23 7.50
N SER A 199 -3.96 -13.83 8.08
CA SER A 199 -5.08 -13.13 8.72
C SER A 199 -4.73 -12.36 10.00
N CYS A 200 -3.51 -12.49 10.51
CA CYS A 200 -3.01 -11.72 11.63
C CYS A 200 -2.54 -10.30 11.26
N ASN A 201 -2.45 -10.00 9.97
CA ASN A 201 -1.99 -8.70 9.50
C ASN A 201 -3.14 -7.68 9.48
N ASN A 202 -2.91 -6.49 10.05
CA ASN A 202 -3.89 -5.42 10.12
C ASN A 202 -3.86 -4.54 8.86
N ASN A 203 -5.02 -4.27 8.25
CA ASN A 203 -5.11 -3.23 7.23
C ASN A 203 -4.76 -1.87 7.84
N VAL A 204 -3.95 -1.07 7.15
CA VAL A 204 -3.54 0.26 7.65
C VAL A 204 -4.72 1.19 7.90
N ILE A 205 -5.85 1.01 7.21
CA ILE A 205 -7.07 1.81 7.39
C ILE A 205 -7.80 1.49 8.70
N CYS A 206 -7.50 0.37 9.37
CA CYS A 206 -8.10 0.01 10.65
C CYS A 206 -7.75 1.03 11.73
N PRO A 207 -8.57 1.15 12.79
CA PRO A 207 -8.35 2.11 13.88
C PRO A 207 -6.97 2.04 14.53
N VAL A 208 -6.31 0.87 14.51
CA VAL A 208 -4.93 0.72 15.02
C VAL A 208 -3.92 1.54 14.23
N GLY A 209 -4.22 1.89 12.98
CA GLY A 209 -3.37 2.74 12.12
C GLY A 209 -3.68 4.24 12.21
N ASP A 210 -4.64 4.69 13.03
CA ASP A 210 -5.09 6.10 13.01
C ASP A 210 -4.01 7.10 13.42
N GLU A 211 -3.13 6.73 14.33
CA GLU A 211 -2.02 7.59 14.75
C GLU A 211 -0.87 7.62 13.73
N TRP A 212 -0.90 6.72 12.72
CA TRP A 212 0.16 6.52 11.73
C TRP A 212 -0.24 6.96 10.32
N ARG A 213 -1.30 7.77 10.17
CA ARG A 213 -1.84 8.19 8.86
C ARG A 213 -0.82 8.88 7.97
N ASP A 214 0.08 9.64 8.54
CA ASP A 214 1.13 10.34 7.82
C ASP A 214 2.20 9.35 7.35
N GLU A 215 2.72 8.52 8.24
CA GLU A 215 3.77 7.52 7.95
C GLU A 215 3.28 6.49 6.92
N ILE A 216 2.00 6.08 6.98
CA ILE A 216 1.37 5.18 6.01
C ILE A 216 1.52 5.70 4.57
N ARG A 217 1.41 7.03 4.36
CA ARG A 217 1.55 7.67 3.04
C ARG A 217 2.98 7.69 2.51
N SER A 218 3.99 7.45 3.36
CA SER A 218 5.40 7.39 2.95
C SER A 218 5.80 6.04 2.36
N VAL A 219 5.02 4.97 2.60
CA VAL A 219 5.37 3.59 2.27
C VAL A 219 4.84 3.17 0.91
N ALA A 220 5.68 2.50 0.13
CA ALA A 220 5.31 1.94 -1.17
C ALA A 220 5.79 0.49 -1.31
N ILE A 221 5.00 -0.32 -2.03
CA ILE A 221 5.48 -1.61 -2.53
C ILE A 221 6.36 -1.39 -3.76
N ILE A 222 7.43 -2.16 -3.87
CA ILE A 222 8.38 -2.09 -4.97
C ILE A 222 8.25 -3.34 -5.84
N ILE A 223 8.08 -3.16 -7.15
CA ILE A 223 8.25 -4.23 -8.13
C ILE A 223 9.73 -4.26 -8.52
N VAL A 224 10.43 -5.27 -8.03
CA VAL A 224 11.87 -5.47 -8.20
C VAL A 224 12.13 -6.41 -9.37
N GLY A 225 12.94 -5.97 -10.34
CA GLY A 225 13.31 -6.78 -11.51
C GLY A 225 12.12 -7.34 -12.29
N GLY A 226 10.98 -6.70 -12.22
CA GLY A 226 9.72 -7.08 -12.87
C GLY A 226 8.94 -8.21 -12.19
N SER A 227 9.55 -9.07 -11.37
CA SER A 227 8.94 -10.33 -10.90
C SER A 227 8.97 -10.55 -9.39
N GLY A 228 9.55 -9.63 -8.61
CA GLY A 228 9.64 -9.71 -7.16
C GLY A 228 9.04 -8.49 -6.47
N TYR A 229 8.71 -8.63 -5.18
CA TYR A 229 8.26 -7.54 -4.32
C TYR A 229 9.21 -7.31 -3.14
N CYS A 230 9.43 -6.05 -2.87
CA CYS A 230 9.95 -5.51 -1.61
C CYS A 230 9.08 -4.33 -1.18
N THR A 231 9.35 -3.81 0.01
CA THR A 231 8.75 -2.59 0.55
C THR A 231 9.83 -1.53 0.76
N GLY A 232 9.44 -0.28 0.83
CA GLY A 232 10.34 0.80 1.24
C GLY A 232 9.57 2.08 1.57
N THR A 233 10.33 3.10 1.97
CA THR A 233 9.78 4.31 2.58
C THR A 233 10.44 5.57 2.02
N LEU A 234 9.66 6.58 1.63
CA LEU A 234 10.16 7.92 1.33
C LEU A 234 10.71 8.57 2.60
N LEU A 235 11.92 9.11 2.54
CA LEU A 235 12.57 9.80 3.64
C LEU A 235 12.61 11.31 3.44
N ASN A 236 12.38 12.05 4.53
CA ASN A 236 12.64 13.47 4.63
C ASN A 236 14.15 13.75 4.66
N ASN A 237 14.53 14.92 4.19
CA ASN A 237 15.89 15.44 4.28
C ASN A 237 15.90 16.81 5.00
N CYS A 238 17.07 17.23 5.47
CA CYS A 238 17.20 18.47 6.22
C CYS A 238 16.83 19.75 5.46
N ALA A 239 16.72 19.67 4.13
CA ALA A 239 16.30 20.80 3.30
C ALA A 239 14.77 20.90 3.14
N GLU A 240 14.04 19.81 3.45
CA GLU A 240 12.59 19.68 3.23
C GLU A 240 12.17 20.10 1.81
N ASP A 241 12.98 19.68 0.82
CA ASP A 241 12.86 20.14 -0.56
C ASP A 241 12.09 19.16 -1.48
N GLY A 242 11.59 18.05 -0.92
CA GLY A 242 10.85 17.03 -1.66
C GLY A 242 11.71 16.17 -2.58
N THR A 243 13.04 16.20 -2.42
CA THR A 243 13.92 15.22 -3.09
C THR A 243 13.48 13.81 -2.69
N PRO A 244 13.09 12.95 -3.66
CA PRO A 244 12.42 11.70 -3.36
C PRO A 244 13.41 10.59 -2.97
N TYR A 245 14.08 10.77 -1.83
CA TYR A 245 14.90 9.74 -1.22
C TYR A 245 14.03 8.58 -0.75
N PHE A 246 14.45 7.36 -1.02
CA PHE A 246 13.66 6.17 -0.74
C PHE A 246 14.53 5.10 -0.10
N LEU A 247 14.20 4.73 1.14
CA LEU A 247 14.87 3.71 1.92
C LEU A 247 14.30 2.34 1.62
N THR A 248 15.17 1.36 1.42
CA THR A 248 14.80 -0.07 1.34
C THR A 248 15.97 -0.94 1.79
N ALA A 249 15.87 -2.27 1.65
CA ALA A 249 16.91 -3.20 2.02
C ALA A 249 17.94 -3.39 0.90
N ASN A 250 19.22 -3.59 1.28
CA ASN A 250 20.30 -3.90 0.32
C ASN A 250 20.01 -5.21 -0.44
N HIS A 251 19.55 -6.26 0.26
CA HIS A 251 19.27 -7.54 -0.39
C HIS A 251 18.18 -7.45 -1.47
N CYS A 252 17.31 -6.42 -1.46
CA CYS A 252 16.37 -6.14 -2.54
C CYS A 252 17.06 -5.67 -3.82
N THR A 253 18.26 -5.08 -3.72
CA THR A 253 19.00 -4.53 -4.87
C THR A 253 19.90 -5.56 -5.56
N GLU A 254 20.13 -6.72 -4.96
CA GLU A 254 21.04 -7.73 -5.47
C GLU A 254 20.61 -8.28 -6.83
N GLY A 255 21.46 -8.08 -7.84
CA GLY A 255 21.21 -8.54 -9.22
C GLY A 255 20.09 -7.82 -9.97
N ALA A 256 19.53 -6.74 -9.42
CA ALA A 256 18.43 -6.01 -10.00
C ALA A 256 18.86 -4.64 -10.55
N ASN A 257 18.27 -4.23 -11.68
CA ASN A 257 18.45 -2.90 -12.26
C ASN A 257 17.38 -1.95 -11.69
N VAL A 258 17.76 -1.14 -10.71
CA VAL A 258 16.84 -0.20 -10.05
C VAL A 258 16.21 0.83 -11.00
N ASN A 259 16.82 1.07 -12.17
CA ASN A 259 16.26 2.00 -13.17
C ASN A 259 14.91 1.55 -13.75
N ASN A 260 14.57 0.27 -13.60
CA ASN A 260 13.33 -0.31 -14.12
C ASN A 260 12.36 -0.71 -13.00
N TRP A 261 12.69 -0.42 -11.74
CA TRP A 261 11.78 -0.70 -10.64
C TRP A 261 10.51 0.14 -10.75
N VAL A 262 9.41 -0.36 -10.20
CA VAL A 262 8.15 0.38 -10.11
C VAL A 262 7.75 0.48 -8.65
N PHE A 263 7.53 1.71 -8.19
CA PHE A 263 7.14 2.06 -6.83
C PHE A 263 5.66 2.38 -6.83
N ARG A 264 4.83 1.57 -6.14
CA ARG A 264 3.39 1.78 -6.05
C ARG A 264 3.03 2.31 -4.67
N PHE A 265 2.51 3.53 -4.65
CA PHE A 265 2.02 4.23 -3.46
C PHE A 265 0.54 3.96 -3.22
N ASN A 266 0.07 4.16 -1.99
CA ASN A 266 -1.33 4.12 -1.58
C ASN A 266 -2.08 2.84 -1.98
N TRP A 267 -1.36 1.74 -2.19
CA TRP A 267 -2.01 0.46 -2.46
C TRP A 267 -2.40 -0.20 -1.13
N GLU A 268 -3.57 0.17 -0.67
CA GLU A 268 -4.14 -0.21 0.63
C GLU A 268 -5.64 -0.41 0.52
N SER A 269 -6.24 -1.17 1.45
CA SER A 269 -7.69 -1.34 1.49
C SER A 269 -8.38 -0.04 1.92
N PRO A 270 -9.49 0.36 1.29
CA PRO A 270 -10.29 1.48 1.75
C PRO A 270 -11.17 1.15 2.97
N VAL A 271 -11.22 -0.12 3.39
CA VAL A 271 -12.05 -0.61 4.52
C VAL A 271 -11.24 -1.53 5.43
N CYS A 272 -11.60 -1.59 6.72
CA CYS A 272 -10.88 -2.38 7.71
C CYS A 272 -11.20 -3.89 7.62
N GLU A 273 -12.47 -4.25 7.58
CA GLU A 273 -12.92 -5.65 7.79
C GLU A 273 -12.77 -6.54 6.55
N ALA A 274 -12.50 -5.97 5.40
CA ALA A 274 -12.37 -6.72 4.15
C ALA A 274 -11.18 -6.24 3.34
N ASN A 275 -10.43 -7.17 2.75
CA ASN A 275 -9.37 -6.83 1.81
C ASN A 275 -10.00 -6.41 0.49
N GLN A 276 -10.18 -5.11 0.29
CA GLN A 276 -10.59 -4.52 -0.97
C GLN A 276 -9.38 -3.90 -1.67
N ASN A 277 -9.37 -3.96 -3.01
CA ASN A 277 -8.28 -3.40 -3.78
C ASN A 277 -8.27 -1.88 -3.70
N GLY A 278 -7.09 -1.32 -3.46
CA GLY A 278 -6.82 0.10 -3.54
C GLY A 278 -6.40 0.53 -4.95
N PRO A 279 -5.96 1.79 -5.12
CA PRO A 279 -5.46 2.28 -6.39
C PRO A 279 -4.17 1.53 -6.80
N THR A 280 -4.18 0.88 -7.96
CA THR A 280 -3.01 0.17 -8.50
C THR A 280 -2.17 1.03 -9.44
N ASN A 281 -2.64 2.23 -9.73
CA ASN A 281 -2.13 3.14 -10.76
C ASN A 281 -1.28 4.30 -10.23
N GLN A 282 -1.17 4.47 -8.90
CA GLN A 282 -0.32 5.50 -8.31
C GLN A 282 1.13 5.02 -8.21
N THR A 283 1.85 5.05 -9.33
CA THR A 283 3.19 4.49 -9.44
C THR A 283 4.21 5.48 -9.97
N VAL A 284 5.47 5.32 -9.55
CA VAL A 284 6.66 5.99 -10.07
C VAL A 284 7.58 4.93 -10.67
N SER A 285 8.18 5.22 -11.84
CA SER A 285 9.10 4.30 -12.50
C SER A 285 10.54 4.72 -12.32
N GLY A 286 11.36 3.75 -11.92
CA GLY A 286 12.81 3.84 -11.86
C GLY A 286 13.34 4.66 -10.70
N ALA A 287 14.56 4.32 -10.34
CA ALA A 287 15.35 5.02 -9.33
C ALA A 287 16.84 4.97 -9.69
N SER A 288 17.63 5.77 -8.99
CA SER A 288 19.09 5.67 -8.96
C SER A 288 19.49 5.12 -7.59
N LEU A 289 20.34 4.10 -7.54
CA LEU A 289 20.96 3.64 -6.30
C LEU A 289 22.00 4.68 -5.89
N LEU A 290 21.81 5.28 -4.72
CA LEU A 290 22.75 6.26 -4.18
C LEU A 290 23.78 5.57 -3.28
N GLU A 291 23.32 4.82 -2.30
CA GLU A 291 24.15 4.11 -1.32
C GLU A 291 23.56 2.73 -1.00
N ASN A 292 24.42 1.77 -0.70
CA ASN A 292 23.99 0.49 -0.15
C ASN A 292 25.09 -0.17 0.68
N SER A 293 24.70 -0.97 1.66
CA SER A 293 25.64 -1.69 2.52
C SER A 293 25.01 -2.98 3.08
N GLY A 294 25.77 -4.06 3.04
CA GLY A 294 25.43 -5.29 3.76
C GLY A 294 25.68 -5.22 5.27
N GLY A 295 26.41 -4.19 5.78
CA GLY A 295 26.72 -4.05 7.20
C GLY A 295 25.52 -3.66 8.08
N SER A 296 24.45 -3.15 7.47
CA SER A 296 23.14 -2.86 8.06
C SER A 296 22.01 -3.19 7.09
N ASP A 297 22.28 -3.90 6.02
CA ASP A 297 21.33 -4.24 4.95
C ASP A 297 20.59 -3.02 4.38
N VAL A 298 21.22 -1.86 4.33
CA VAL A 298 20.60 -0.60 3.87
C VAL A 298 20.78 -0.40 2.38
N ALA A 299 19.75 0.14 1.71
CA ALA A 299 19.85 0.76 0.40
C ALA A 299 19.08 2.09 0.40
N LEU A 300 19.75 3.16 -0.02
CA LEU A 300 19.16 4.46 -0.29
C LEU A 300 19.06 4.65 -1.79
N LEU A 301 17.85 4.90 -2.25
CA LEU A 301 17.55 5.21 -3.63
C LEU A 301 17.12 6.68 -3.75
N GLN A 302 17.23 7.23 -4.95
CA GLN A 302 16.50 8.44 -5.35
C GLN A 302 15.59 8.07 -6.51
N LEU A 303 14.28 8.26 -6.35
CA LEU A 303 13.32 8.01 -7.42
C LEU A 303 13.62 8.93 -8.61
N ASN A 304 13.42 8.43 -9.83
CA ASN A 304 13.70 9.20 -11.05
C ASN A 304 12.76 10.39 -11.22
N SER A 305 11.63 10.40 -10.53
CA SER A 305 10.65 11.49 -10.52
C SER A 305 10.04 11.60 -9.12
N THR A 306 9.79 12.84 -8.69
CA THR A 306 9.02 13.10 -7.48
C THR A 306 7.59 12.58 -7.66
N PRO A 307 7.01 11.84 -6.69
CA PRO A 307 5.61 11.45 -6.74
C PRO A 307 4.71 12.67 -6.96
N PRO A 308 3.71 12.58 -7.87
CA PRO A 308 2.76 13.66 -8.09
C PRO A 308 2.03 14.07 -6.81
N SER A 309 1.66 15.35 -6.70
CA SER A 309 1.00 15.89 -5.50
C SER A 309 -0.35 15.22 -5.19
N ASP A 310 -1.04 14.69 -6.20
CA ASP A 310 -2.30 13.95 -6.04
C ASP A 310 -2.11 12.53 -5.46
N TYR A 311 -0.86 12.04 -5.36
CA TYR A 311 -0.56 10.84 -4.57
C TYR A 311 -0.57 11.13 -3.07
N ASN A 312 -0.53 12.39 -2.66
CA ASN A 312 -0.56 12.83 -1.27
C ASN A 312 0.48 12.08 -0.41
N VAL A 313 1.71 11.96 -0.92
CA VAL A 313 2.78 11.25 -0.20
C VAL A 313 3.30 12.06 0.97
N TYR A 314 3.82 11.36 1.96
CA TYR A 314 4.52 11.90 3.11
C TYR A 314 6.00 11.48 3.06
N TYR A 315 6.88 12.27 3.60
CA TYR A 315 8.29 11.97 3.74
C TYR A 315 8.60 11.68 5.20
N ALA A 316 8.93 10.42 5.51
CA ALA A 316 9.14 9.96 6.88
C ALA A 316 10.35 10.64 7.54
N GLY A 317 10.19 11.02 8.79
CA GLY A 317 11.28 11.46 9.65
C GLY A 317 12.22 10.30 10.02
N TRP A 318 13.36 10.61 10.60
CA TRP A 318 14.36 9.63 11.00
C TRP A 318 15.06 9.99 12.31
N ASP A 319 15.62 8.95 12.95
CA ASP A 319 16.43 9.06 14.16
C ASP A 319 17.70 8.22 13.98
N ASN A 320 18.86 8.90 13.95
CA ASN A 320 20.18 8.29 13.85
C ASN A 320 20.97 8.32 15.17
N SER A 321 20.29 8.58 16.28
CA SER A 321 20.95 8.66 17.60
C SER A 321 21.47 7.32 18.12
N GLY A 322 20.93 6.20 17.61
CA GLY A 322 21.19 4.87 18.12
C GLY A 322 20.55 4.60 19.50
N ALA A 323 19.68 5.49 19.97
CA ALA A 323 18.95 5.28 21.21
C ALA A 323 17.98 4.09 21.05
N ALA A 324 17.96 3.20 22.04
CA ALA A 324 17.02 2.08 22.05
C ALA A 324 15.57 2.61 22.08
N PRO A 325 14.71 2.14 21.15
CA PRO A 325 13.30 2.50 21.15
C PRO A 325 12.57 1.88 22.35
N THR A 326 11.40 2.39 22.68
CA THR A 326 10.52 1.83 23.75
C THR A 326 9.36 1.03 23.17
N SER A 327 9.03 1.28 21.93
CA SER A 327 8.03 0.55 21.13
C SER A 327 8.31 0.81 19.65
N GLU A 328 7.86 -0.08 18.79
CA GLU A 328 8.12 0.03 17.35
C GLU A 328 6.88 -0.30 16.52
N VAL A 329 6.84 0.31 15.34
CA VAL A 329 5.82 0.06 14.33
C VAL A 329 6.48 -0.23 12.98
N CYS A 330 5.91 -1.21 12.26
CA CYS A 330 6.29 -1.53 10.90
C CYS A 330 5.09 -1.38 9.96
N ILE A 331 5.27 -0.62 8.88
CA ILE A 331 4.26 -0.43 7.82
C ILE A 331 4.82 -1.07 6.55
N HIS A 332 4.12 -2.08 5.99
CA HIS A 332 4.73 -2.97 5.01
C HIS A 332 3.71 -3.60 4.05
N HIS A 333 4.21 -4.40 3.08
CA HIS A 333 3.42 -5.16 2.12
C HIS A 333 3.74 -6.67 2.25
N PRO A 334 3.19 -7.36 3.27
CA PRO A 334 3.46 -8.78 3.49
C PRO A 334 2.88 -9.64 2.37
N SER A 335 3.62 -10.65 1.92
CA SER A 335 3.24 -11.56 0.82
C SER A 335 2.86 -10.84 -0.48
N GLY A 336 3.35 -9.58 -0.67
CA GLY A 336 2.99 -8.74 -1.80
C GLY A 336 1.52 -8.33 -1.81
N ASP A 337 0.87 -8.29 -0.65
CA ASP A 337 -0.52 -7.87 -0.45
C ASP A 337 -0.61 -6.34 -0.23
N ILE A 338 -1.85 -5.85 -0.14
CA ILE A 338 -2.14 -4.47 0.25
C ILE A 338 -1.47 -4.11 1.58
N LYS A 339 -1.20 -2.81 1.74
CA LYS A 339 -0.44 -2.27 2.88
C LYS A 339 -1.01 -2.68 4.24
N LYS A 340 -0.14 -3.11 5.14
CA LYS A 340 -0.43 -3.57 6.50
C LYS A 340 0.41 -2.82 7.52
N ILE A 341 0.03 -2.95 8.80
CA ILE A 341 0.71 -2.33 9.93
C ILE A 341 0.85 -3.33 11.08
N SER A 342 2.02 -3.37 11.71
CA SER A 342 2.35 -4.27 12.82
C SER A 342 3.00 -3.49 13.96
N PHE A 343 2.76 -3.93 15.19
CA PHE A 343 3.15 -3.24 16.42
C PHE A 343 3.96 -4.15 17.36
N ASN A 344 5.02 -3.58 17.92
CA ASN A 344 5.74 -4.10 19.09
C ASN A 344 5.71 -3.05 20.19
N ASN A 345 5.18 -3.40 21.37
CA ASN A 345 5.05 -2.50 22.50
C ASN A 345 6.19 -2.65 23.53
N ASP A 346 7.15 -3.52 23.24
CA ASP A 346 8.36 -3.74 24.02
C ASP A 346 9.56 -3.13 23.30
N ALA A 347 10.61 -2.80 24.03
CA ALA A 347 11.85 -2.24 23.46
C ALA A 347 12.57 -3.26 22.57
N ALA A 348 12.90 -2.87 21.32
CA ALA A 348 13.80 -3.65 20.49
C ALA A 348 15.22 -3.69 21.08
N GLY A 349 15.87 -4.84 20.96
CA GLY A 349 17.26 -5.04 21.37
C GLY A 349 18.24 -4.86 20.21
N GLU A 350 19.49 -4.50 20.52
CA GLU A 350 20.58 -4.59 19.55
C GLU A 350 20.98 -6.04 19.33
N ALA A 351 21.18 -6.42 18.07
CA ALA A 351 21.66 -7.75 17.70
C ALA A 351 22.44 -7.70 16.37
N ASP A 352 23.24 -8.74 16.15
CA ASP A 352 23.81 -9.00 14.83
C ASP A 352 23.02 -10.11 14.15
N TRP A 353 22.65 -9.90 12.90
CA TRP A 353 22.10 -10.96 12.07
C TRP A 353 23.00 -11.23 10.85
N GLY A 354 23.75 -12.33 10.93
CA GLY A 354 24.89 -12.55 10.04
C GLY A 354 26.01 -11.54 10.34
N SER A 355 26.34 -10.69 9.39
CA SER A 355 27.33 -9.61 9.54
C SER A 355 26.69 -8.22 9.67
N ALA A 356 25.38 -8.13 9.72
CA ALA A 356 24.66 -6.87 9.77
C ALA A 356 24.26 -6.50 11.21
N ALA A 357 24.52 -5.25 11.58
CA ALA A 357 24.03 -4.67 12.83
C ALA A 357 22.54 -4.38 12.72
N THR A 358 21.73 -4.89 13.65
CA THR A 358 20.28 -4.86 13.58
C THR A 358 19.61 -4.48 14.89
N TRP A 359 18.39 -3.96 14.80
CA TRP A 359 17.38 -4.03 15.85
C TRP A 359 16.70 -5.39 15.80
N HIS A 360 16.57 -6.06 16.93
CA HIS A 360 15.88 -7.34 17.08
C HIS A 360 14.53 -7.12 17.73
N ILE A 361 13.47 -7.50 17.03
CA ILE A 361 12.10 -7.59 17.53
C ILE A 361 11.88 -9.04 18.00
N PRO A 362 11.83 -9.30 19.32
CA PRO A 362 11.68 -10.66 19.84
C PRO A 362 10.33 -11.29 19.46
N ALA A 363 9.26 -10.50 19.50
CA ALA A 363 7.93 -10.91 19.07
C ALA A 363 7.09 -9.68 18.71
N TRP A 364 6.17 -9.83 17.76
CA TRP A 364 5.14 -8.83 17.48
C TRP A 364 3.96 -9.00 18.42
N ASP A 365 3.44 -7.91 18.98
CA ASP A 365 2.23 -7.92 19.83
C ASP A 365 0.96 -7.94 18.98
N ASP A 366 0.97 -7.24 17.84
CA ASP A 366 -0.15 -7.18 16.90
C ASP A 366 0.37 -7.11 15.47
N GLY A 367 -0.12 -7.99 14.61
CA GLY A 367 0.41 -8.17 13.28
C GLY A 367 1.68 -9.03 13.24
N THR A 368 2.42 -8.96 12.14
CA THR A 368 3.69 -9.67 11.91
C THR A 368 4.35 -9.12 10.65
N THR A 369 5.50 -9.66 10.22
CA THR A 369 6.02 -9.48 8.85
C THR A 369 6.00 -10.79 8.08
N GLU A 370 6.01 -10.70 6.75
CA GLU A 370 6.08 -11.85 5.84
C GLU A 370 6.99 -11.53 4.65
N PRO A 371 7.37 -12.51 3.80
CA PRO A 371 8.11 -12.22 2.56
C PRO A 371 7.43 -11.12 1.74
N GLY A 372 8.22 -10.16 1.22
CA GLY A 372 7.69 -8.94 0.57
C GLY A 372 7.72 -7.71 1.48
N SER A 373 7.72 -7.89 2.81
CA SER A 373 7.94 -6.82 3.77
C SER A 373 9.39 -6.30 3.80
N SER A 374 10.33 -7.00 3.20
CA SER A 374 11.76 -6.64 3.10
C SER A 374 11.94 -5.17 2.72
N GLY A 375 12.74 -4.43 3.49
CA GLY A 375 13.03 -3.01 3.29
C GLY A 375 11.99 -2.05 3.90
N SER A 376 10.89 -2.54 4.49
CA SER A 376 9.95 -1.69 5.21
C SER A 376 10.61 -0.98 6.39
N GLY A 377 10.25 0.28 6.61
CA GLY A 377 10.74 1.06 7.73
C GLY A 377 10.33 0.49 9.08
N LEU A 378 11.20 0.67 10.08
CA LEU A 378 10.89 0.50 11.49
C LEU A 378 10.83 1.90 12.13
N TRP A 379 9.68 2.28 12.64
CA TRP A 379 9.49 3.54 13.36
C TRP A 379 9.57 3.33 14.86
N ASN A 380 10.17 4.27 15.57
CA ASN A 380 10.14 4.34 17.03
C ASN A 380 8.85 5.03 17.54
N GLN A 381 8.68 5.11 18.86
CA GLN A 381 7.56 5.76 19.56
C GLN A 381 7.38 7.26 19.22
N ASP A 382 8.39 7.89 18.60
CA ASP A 382 8.38 9.30 18.19
C ASP A 382 8.10 9.46 16.69
N HIS A 383 7.59 8.41 16.03
CA HIS A 383 7.26 8.41 14.60
C HIS A 383 8.44 8.64 13.65
N ARG A 384 9.65 8.22 14.06
CA ARG A 384 10.89 8.37 13.27
C ARG A 384 11.47 7.03 12.90
N ILE A 385 11.96 6.92 11.66
CA ILE A 385 12.65 5.74 11.14
C ILE A 385 13.95 5.51 11.92
N ILE A 386 14.11 4.30 12.46
CA ILE A 386 15.31 3.83 13.14
C ILE A 386 15.96 2.64 12.44
N GLY A 387 15.34 2.12 11.39
CA GLY A 387 15.86 0.97 10.63
C GLY A 387 14.94 0.57 9.48
N GLN A 388 15.36 -0.48 8.76
CA GLN A 388 14.57 -1.12 7.71
C GLN A 388 14.65 -2.64 7.81
N LEU A 389 13.57 -3.35 7.44
CA LEU A 389 13.46 -4.80 7.59
C LEU A 389 14.50 -5.54 6.73
N PHE A 390 15.42 -6.22 7.40
CA PHE A 390 16.32 -7.18 6.77
C PHE A 390 15.62 -8.53 6.58
N GLY A 391 14.88 -8.99 7.59
CA GLY A 391 14.10 -10.23 7.57
C GLY A 391 14.09 -10.90 8.94
N GLY A 392 13.55 -12.12 9.00
CA GLY A 392 13.40 -12.84 10.27
C GLY A 392 12.72 -14.18 10.10
N GLN A 393 12.08 -14.62 11.18
CA GLN A 393 11.32 -15.86 11.25
C GLN A 393 9.81 -15.60 11.43
N ALA A 394 9.42 -14.31 11.54
CA ALA A 394 8.05 -13.94 11.82
C ALA A 394 7.08 -14.36 10.70
N SER A 395 5.91 -14.75 11.12
CA SER A 395 4.75 -15.10 10.29
C SER A 395 3.50 -15.16 11.18
N CYS A 396 2.30 -15.25 10.64
CA CYS A 396 1.08 -15.42 11.44
C CYS A 396 1.06 -16.67 12.33
N SER A 397 1.85 -17.69 12.02
CA SER A 397 1.99 -18.89 12.85
C SER A 397 3.16 -18.83 13.83
N ASN A 398 4.06 -17.86 13.66
CA ASN A 398 5.28 -17.71 14.46
C ASN A 398 5.72 -16.24 14.42
N ASN A 399 5.10 -15.38 15.23
CA ASN A 399 5.30 -13.93 15.21
C ASN A 399 6.60 -13.44 15.91
N VAL A 400 7.69 -14.22 15.87
CA VAL A 400 8.92 -13.96 16.62
C VAL A 400 10.14 -13.79 15.71
N ASN A 401 11.15 -13.09 16.26
CA ASN A 401 12.50 -12.97 15.70
C ASN A 401 12.56 -12.28 14.34
N ASP A 402 12.22 -11.01 14.28
CA ASP A 402 12.52 -10.13 13.14
C ASP A 402 13.70 -9.23 13.43
N TYR A 403 14.43 -8.88 12.36
CA TYR A 403 15.65 -8.09 12.42
C TYR A 403 15.58 -6.95 11.42
N PHE A 404 15.85 -5.75 11.90
CA PHE A 404 15.85 -4.52 11.09
C PHE A 404 17.25 -3.93 11.09
N GLY A 405 17.82 -3.65 9.92
CA GLY A 405 19.11 -2.97 9.82
C GLY A 405 19.06 -1.61 10.50
N ARG A 406 20.09 -1.29 11.30
CA ARG A 406 20.13 -0.08 12.12
C ARG A 406 20.44 1.16 11.29
N PHE A 407 19.58 2.17 11.42
CA PHE A 407 19.71 3.44 10.68
C PHE A 407 20.94 4.26 11.13
N ASP A 408 21.25 4.28 12.44
CA ASP A 408 22.42 4.95 12.99
C ASP A 408 23.74 4.36 12.47
N VAL A 409 23.81 3.02 12.31
CA VAL A 409 24.95 2.34 11.69
C VAL A 409 25.06 2.67 10.19
N SER A 410 23.93 2.88 9.52
CA SER A 410 23.87 3.30 8.12
C SER A 410 24.20 4.78 7.92
N TRP A 411 24.06 5.62 8.96
CA TRP A 411 24.11 7.08 8.88
C TRP A 411 25.34 7.65 8.16
N PRO A 412 26.58 7.14 8.39
CA PRO A 412 27.76 7.65 7.68
C PRO A 412 27.67 7.60 6.14
N LEU A 413 26.84 6.69 5.59
CA LEU A 413 26.57 6.62 4.14
C LEU A 413 25.45 7.57 3.72
N LEU A 414 24.47 7.80 4.61
CA LEU A 414 23.23 8.51 4.29
C LEU A 414 23.34 10.03 4.48
N GLU A 415 24.19 10.48 5.41
CA GLU A 415 24.32 11.88 5.82
C GLU A 415 24.58 12.84 4.65
N SER A 416 25.39 12.43 3.68
CA SER A 416 25.71 13.26 2.51
C SER A 416 24.50 13.56 1.63
N HIS A 417 23.46 12.75 1.71
CA HIS A 417 22.21 12.86 0.94
C HIS A 417 21.11 13.51 1.78
N LEU A 418 20.93 13.06 3.03
CA LEU A 418 19.85 13.50 3.90
C LEU A 418 20.16 14.81 4.63
N GLY A 419 21.45 15.19 4.72
CA GLY A 419 21.93 16.41 5.36
C GLY A 419 22.22 16.25 6.85
N SER A 420 22.87 17.25 7.45
CA SER A 420 23.35 17.27 8.84
C SER A 420 22.59 18.32 9.65
N CYS A 421 21.36 18.04 10.07
CA CYS A 421 20.53 18.96 10.86
C CYS A 421 20.29 18.47 12.30
N GLY A 422 21.02 17.47 12.76
CA GLY A 422 20.91 16.89 14.10
C GLY A 422 20.90 15.36 14.05
N THR A 423 20.55 14.74 15.17
CA THR A 423 20.40 13.28 15.27
C THR A 423 18.98 12.81 14.98
N THR A 424 18.04 13.73 14.88
CA THR A 424 16.62 13.46 14.59
C THR A 424 16.08 14.49 13.62
N LEU A 425 15.18 14.06 12.75
CA LEU A 425 14.39 14.90 11.87
C LEU A 425 12.95 14.38 11.87
N ASP A 426 11.98 15.29 12.03
CA ASP A 426 10.57 14.93 11.91
C ASP A 426 10.18 14.69 10.45
N GLY A 427 9.09 13.96 10.24
CA GLY A 427 8.56 13.78 8.91
C GLY A 427 7.99 15.07 8.33
N TRP A 428 7.85 15.09 7.02
CA TRP A 428 7.42 16.28 6.28
C TRP A 428 6.31 15.95 5.28
N ASP A 429 5.26 16.78 5.33
CA ASP A 429 4.15 16.75 4.38
C ASP A 429 4.33 17.89 3.35
N PRO A 430 4.61 17.60 2.07
CA PRO A 430 4.76 18.63 1.04
C PRO A 430 3.46 19.40 0.75
N ALA A 431 2.30 18.83 1.06
CA ALA A 431 1.03 19.52 0.95
C ALA A 431 0.83 20.55 2.09
N GLY A 432 1.73 20.55 3.07
CA GLY A 432 1.61 21.22 4.34
C GLY A 432 0.75 20.39 5.30
N SER A 433 1.11 20.38 6.58
CA SER A 433 0.20 19.86 7.59
C SER A 433 -1.09 20.67 7.49
N THR A 434 -2.17 20.05 7.06
CA THR A 434 -3.51 20.63 7.23
C THR A 434 -3.78 20.65 8.72
N THR A 435 -3.29 21.69 9.39
CA THR A 435 -3.68 21.95 10.77
C THR A 435 -5.12 22.40 10.74
N TYR A 436 -6.00 21.48 11.04
CA TYR A 436 -7.42 21.76 11.21
C TYR A 436 -7.61 22.60 12.49
N GLN A 437 -8.45 23.61 12.43
CA GLN A 437 -8.77 24.40 13.61
C GLN A 437 -9.67 23.59 14.55
N TYR A 438 -10.63 22.88 13.99
CA TYR A 438 -11.62 22.08 14.69
C TYR A 438 -11.59 20.64 14.14
N ASP A 439 -10.86 19.76 14.83
CA ASP A 439 -10.74 18.33 14.50
C ASP A 439 -10.75 17.53 15.81
N ALA A 440 -11.70 16.63 15.95
CA ALA A 440 -11.84 15.77 17.11
C ALA A 440 -11.85 14.30 16.69
N LEU A 441 -10.84 13.56 17.10
CA LEU A 441 -10.66 12.15 16.81
C LEU A 441 -11.32 11.28 17.89
N LEU A 442 -12.11 10.30 17.50
CA LEU A 442 -12.59 9.21 18.37
C LEU A 442 -11.58 8.06 18.30
N GLN A 443 -10.66 7.95 19.28
CA GLN A 443 -9.58 6.96 19.24
C GLN A 443 -10.05 5.54 19.44
N SER A 444 -10.90 5.30 20.46
CA SER A 444 -11.31 3.93 20.82
C SER A 444 -12.67 3.89 21.50
N ILE A 445 -13.31 2.70 21.43
CA ILE A 445 -14.41 2.28 22.30
C ILE A 445 -13.84 1.20 23.25
N ASN A 446 -13.90 1.44 24.54
CA ASN A 446 -13.32 0.61 25.59
C ASN A 446 -14.42 -0.03 26.45
N ASN A 447 -14.04 -1.00 27.30
CA ASN A 447 -14.94 -1.72 28.22
C ASN A 447 -16.10 -2.45 27.52
N VAL A 448 -15.84 -2.92 26.29
CA VAL A 448 -16.80 -3.71 25.51
C VAL A 448 -16.19 -5.07 25.23
N PRO A 449 -16.63 -6.13 25.94
CA PRO A 449 -16.12 -7.48 25.69
C PRO A 449 -16.64 -8.01 24.34
N PRO A 450 -15.89 -8.89 23.65
CA PRO A 450 -16.32 -9.45 22.38
C PRO A 450 -17.57 -10.35 22.49
N SER A 451 -17.84 -10.88 23.71
CA SER A 451 -19.02 -11.67 23.97
C SER A 451 -19.51 -11.52 25.43
N LEU A 452 -20.81 -11.63 25.60
CA LEU A 452 -21.51 -11.65 26.90
C LEU A 452 -22.31 -12.93 27.04
N CYS A 453 -22.24 -13.54 28.24
CA CYS A 453 -23.03 -14.72 28.62
C CYS A 453 -23.85 -14.38 29.85
N ASN A 454 -25.15 -14.58 29.80
CA ASN A 454 -26.12 -14.29 30.88
C ASN A 454 -26.33 -12.81 31.26
N GLU A 455 -25.65 -11.92 30.59
CA GLU A 455 -25.81 -10.47 30.72
C GLU A 455 -25.95 -9.88 29.30
N ASN A 456 -26.67 -8.78 29.21
CA ASN A 456 -26.86 -8.07 27.92
C ASN A 456 -26.67 -6.57 28.07
N THR A 457 -26.01 -6.12 29.13
CA THR A 457 -25.74 -4.71 29.39
C THR A 457 -24.24 -4.47 29.46
N ILE A 458 -23.79 -3.39 28.83
CA ILE A 458 -22.39 -2.92 28.83
C ILE A 458 -22.35 -1.48 29.34
N ASP A 459 -21.24 -1.12 29.99
CA ASP A 459 -20.89 0.25 30.40
C ASP A 459 -19.64 0.72 29.65
N PRO A 460 -19.78 1.09 28.34
CA PRO A 460 -18.65 1.43 27.52
C PRO A 460 -18.08 2.80 27.88
N THR A 461 -16.81 2.98 27.62
CA THR A 461 -16.16 4.30 27.59
C THR A 461 -15.54 4.53 26.22
N ILE A 462 -15.34 5.79 25.87
CA ILE A 462 -14.63 6.19 24.65
C ILE A 462 -13.41 7.00 25.02
N THR A 463 -12.37 6.91 24.19
CA THR A 463 -11.23 7.83 24.25
C THR A 463 -11.37 8.82 23.12
N ILE A 464 -11.44 10.10 23.46
CA ILE A 464 -11.45 11.23 22.52
C ILE A 464 -10.09 11.92 22.53
N LYS A 465 -9.66 12.46 21.37
CA LYS A 465 -8.43 13.24 21.20
C LYS A 465 -8.77 14.56 20.52
N ASN A 466 -8.19 15.64 20.99
CA ASN A 466 -8.21 16.89 20.25
C ASN A 466 -7.09 16.88 19.21
N ASN A 467 -7.45 16.73 17.96
CA ASN A 467 -6.52 16.73 16.83
C ASN A 467 -6.48 18.10 16.13
N GLY A 468 -7.35 19.03 16.55
CA GLY A 468 -7.38 20.42 16.09
C GLY A 468 -6.40 21.34 16.81
N THR A 469 -6.17 22.53 16.25
CA THR A 469 -5.27 23.55 16.87
C THR A 469 -5.95 24.36 17.97
N GLU A 470 -7.29 24.43 17.98
CA GLU A 470 -8.04 25.08 19.04
C GLU A 470 -8.30 24.13 20.20
N THR A 471 -8.25 24.65 21.43
CA THR A 471 -8.62 23.84 22.61
C THR A 471 -10.04 23.29 22.47
N LEU A 472 -10.20 21.98 22.52
CA LEU A 472 -11.51 21.33 22.46
C LEU A 472 -12.22 21.49 23.80
N THR A 473 -13.40 22.12 23.80
CA THR A 473 -14.20 22.40 24.98
C THR A 473 -15.54 21.67 25.02
N SER A 474 -16.02 21.24 23.85
CA SER A 474 -17.26 20.47 23.72
C SER A 474 -17.21 19.57 22.49
N LEU A 475 -17.94 18.45 22.54
CA LEU A 475 -18.06 17.49 21.46
C LEU A 475 -19.43 16.82 21.52
N SER A 476 -20.16 16.78 20.41
CA SER A 476 -21.42 16.05 20.30
C SER A 476 -21.13 14.59 19.98
N ILE A 477 -21.61 13.67 20.80
CA ILE A 477 -21.36 12.24 20.67
C ILE A 477 -22.68 11.51 20.54
N ALA A 478 -22.89 10.83 19.41
CA ALA A 478 -24.02 9.95 19.16
C ALA A 478 -23.56 8.49 19.21
N TRP A 479 -24.41 7.60 19.72
CA TRP A 479 -24.18 6.16 19.69
C TRP A 479 -25.42 5.40 19.20
N SER A 480 -25.20 4.24 18.59
CA SER A 480 -26.26 3.33 18.16
C SER A 480 -25.80 1.88 18.20
N VAL A 481 -26.74 0.96 18.44
CA VAL A 481 -26.51 -0.49 18.40
C VAL A 481 -27.40 -1.10 17.31
N THR A 482 -26.80 -1.91 16.43
CA THR A 482 -27.56 -2.63 15.39
C THR A 482 -28.63 -3.53 16.04
N GLY A 483 -29.90 -3.33 15.68
CA GLY A 483 -31.02 -4.04 16.28
C GLY A 483 -31.38 -3.65 17.71
N GLY A 484 -30.71 -2.63 18.28
CA GLY A 484 -30.86 -2.15 19.65
C GLY A 484 -31.23 -0.66 19.74
N GLY A 485 -30.83 -0.02 20.83
CA GLY A 485 -31.07 1.39 21.13
C GLY A 485 -30.07 2.35 20.47
N SER A 486 -30.35 3.63 20.60
CA SER A 486 -29.45 4.73 20.24
C SER A 486 -29.63 5.91 21.21
N GLY A 487 -28.64 6.80 21.27
CA GLY A 487 -28.68 7.98 22.13
C GLY A 487 -27.50 8.92 21.92
N ASN A 488 -27.40 9.92 22.77
CA ASN A 488 -26.31 10.89 22.80
C ASN A 488 -25.59 10.86 24.14
N ALA A 489 -24.32 11.22 24.12
CA ALA A 489 -23.46 11.32 25.29
C ALA A 489 -22.43 12.45 25.08
N ASP A 490 -22.90 13.69 24.99
CA ASP A 490 -22.06 14.84 24.69
C ASP A 490 -20.98 15.03 25.75
N TRP A 491 -19.78 15.37 25.29
CA TRP A 491 -18.64 15.66 26.15
C TRP A 491 -18.43 17.16 26.29
N SER A 492 -17.99 17.58 27.48
CA SER A 492 -17.50 18.94 27.75
C SER A 492 -16.30 18.92 28.68
N GLY A 493 -15.31 19.78 28.42
CA GLY A 493 -14.08 19.80 29.19
C GLY A 493 -13.10 20.84 28.66
N SER A 494 -11.81 20.55 28.73
CA SER A 494 -10.74 21.37 28.14
C SER A 494 -9.61 20.45 27.73
N LEU A 495 -9.46 20.19 26.44
CA LEU A 495 -8.37 19.41 25.87
C LEU A 495 -7.52 20.31 24.97
N ALA A 496 -6.24 20.45 25.32
CA ALA A 496 -5.26 21.07 24.45
C ALA A 496 -5.04 20.22 23.20
N THR A 497 -4.47 20.78 22.15
CA THR A 497 -4.03 20.07 20.95
C THR A 497 -3.22 18.82 21.30
N GLY A 498 -3.54 17.69 20.71
CA GLY A 498 -2.91 16.38 20.96
C GLY A 498 -3.35 15.67 22.25
N ALA A 499 -4.03 16.36 23.17
CA ALA A 499 -4.46 15.76 24.44
C ALA A 499 -5.68 14.86 24.26
N THR A 500 -5.80 13.85 25.17
CA THR A 500 -6.89 12.87 25.18
C THR A 500 -7.72 12.94 26.45
N ALA A 501 -8.98 12.47 26.37
CA ALA A 501 -9.84 12.26 27.52
C ALA A 501 -10.68 10.99 27.37
N ILE A 502 -10.90 10.31 28.49
CA ILE A 502 -11.84 9.18 28.54
C ILE A 502 -13.21 9.72 28.95
N HIS A 503 -14.23 9.36 28.17
CA HIS A 503 -15.62 9.77 28.43
C HIS A 503 -16.53 8.53 28.54
N PRO A 504 -17.36 8.39 29.61
CA PRO A 504 -18.28 7.29 29.74
C PRO A 504 -19.50 7.49 28.81
N LEU A 505 -19.93 6.41 28.16
CA LEU A 505 -21.24 6.33 27.55
C LEU A 505 -22.27 5.84 28.60
N PRO A 506 -23.57 6.06 28.40
CA PRO A 506 -24.59 5.48 29.26
C PRO A 506 -24.55 3.96 29.18
N SER A 507 -25.09 3.28 30.23
CA SER A 507 -25.30 1.84 30.16
C SER A 507 -26.16 1.46 28.96
N ILE A 508 -25.68 0.54 28.13
CA ILE A 508 -26.29 0.13 26.89
C ILE A 508 -26.78 -1.31 26.97
N THR A 509 -28.08 -1.53 26.73
CA THR A 509 -28.66 -2.86 26.64
C THR A 509 -28.56 -3.36 25.21
N LEU A 510 -27.96 -4.53 25.00
CA LEU A 510 -27.73 -5.17 23.74
C LEU A 510 -28.84 -6.19 23.41
N PRO A 511 -29.21 -6.37 22.15
CA PRO A 511 -30.08 -7.47 21.73
C PRO A 511 -29.34 -8.81 21.80
N ASN A 512 -30.08 -9.91 21.91
CA ASN A 512 -29.50 -11.25 21.80
C ASN A 512 -28.96 -11.50 20.40
N GLY A 513 -27.81 -12.16 20.28
CA GLY A 513 -27.12 -12.42 19.02
C GLY A 513 -26.00 -11.40 18.77
N GLY A 514 -25.53 -11.36 17.52
CA GLY A 514 -24.51 -10.39 17.10
C GLY A 514 -25.08 -9.00 16.93
N SER A 515 -24.39 -8.00 17.48
CA SER A 515 -24.71 -6.58 17.28
C SER A 515 -23.43 -5.76 17.17
N THR A 516 -23.53 -4.60 16.54
CA THR A 516 -22.42 -3.64 16.39
C THR A 516 -22.79 -2.36 17.14
N LEU A 517 -21.97 -1.94 18.08
CA LEU A 517 -22.03 -0.61 18.68
C LEU A 517 -21.27 0.35 17.76
N THR A 518 -21.94 1.38 17.28
CA THR A 518 -21.37 2.49 16.52
C THR A 518 -21.41 3.74 17.38
N VAL A 519 -20.28 4.45 17.45
CA VAL A 519 -20.17 5.75 18.12
C VAL A 519 -19.62 6.76 17.12
N THR A 520 -20.24 7.94 17.07
CA THR A 520 -19.82 9.04 16.18
C THR A 520 -19.69 10.33 16.97
N ALA A 521 -18.54 10.98 16.85
CA ALA A 521 -18.26 12.31 17.39
C ALA A 521 -18.45 13.36 16.31
N THR A 522 -19.04 14.50 16.66
CA THR A 522 -19.31 15.60 15.72
C THR A 522 -19.29 16.94 16.44
N LEU A 523 -19.26 18.02 15.67
CA LEU A 523 -19.38 19.40 16.13
C LEU A 523 -18.39 19.76 17.26
N PRO A 524 -17.07 19.61 17.04
CA PRO A 524 -16.06 20.11 17.99
C PRO A 524 -16.27 21.62 18.25
N ASN A 525 -16.40 22.00 19.51
CA ASN A 525 -16.73 23.37 19.92
C ASN A 525 -17.99 23.96 19.24
N GLY A 526 -18.91 23.12 18.81
CA GLY A 526 -20.10 23.53 18.05
C GLY A 526 -19.82 23.92 16.60
N GLN A 527 -18.61 23.69 16.09
CA GLN A 527 -18.21 23.94 14.70
C GLN A 527 -18.26 22.65 13.88
N THR A 528 -18.20 22.78 12.55
CA THR A 528 -18.05 21.62 11.67
C THR A 528 -16.65 21.03 11.89
N ASP A 529 -16.56 19.72 12.05
CA ASP A 529 -15.29 19.02 12.07
C ASP A 529 -14.65 19.08 10.67
N GLU A 530 -13.44 19.62 10.61
CA GLU A 530 -12.73 19.86 9.34
C GLU A 530 -12.07 18.58 8.78
N ASN A 531 -11.94 17.52 9.64
CA ASN A 531 -11.43 16.22 9.24
C ASN A 531 -12.31 15.07 9.80
N PRO A 532 -13.44 14.76 9.18
CA PRO A 532 -14.38 13.78 9.70
C PRO A 532 -13.92 12.32 9.59
N SER A 533 -12.74 12.03 9.06
CA SER A 533 -12.26 10.67 8.81
C SER A 533 -12.05 9.84 10.08
N GLY A 534 -11.77 10.49 11.21
CA GLY A 534 -11.56 9.86 12.51
C GLY A 534 -12.77 9.84 13.46
N ASN A 535 -13.93 10.31 13.01
CA ASN A 535 -15.06 10.65 13.87
C ASN A 535 -15.95 9.47 14.25
N THR A 536 -15.81 8.31 13.64
CA THR A 536 -16.67 7.15 13.89
C THR A 536 -15.85 5.92 14.24
N ARG A 537 -16.30 5.19 15.26
CA ARG A 537 -15.76 3.88 15.65
C ARG A 537 -16.89 2.89 15.84
N THR A 538 -16.57 1.61 15.61
CA THR A 538 -17.47 0.48 15.77
C THR A 538 -16.86 -0.59 16.68
N LYS A 539 -17.72 -1.36 17.36
CA LYS A 539 -17.32 -2.52 18.14
C LYS A 539 -18.38 -3.61 18.02
N ASP A 540 -17.96 -4.79 17.58
CA ASP A 540 -18.83 -5.95 17.47
C ASP A 540 -18.91 -6.69 18.80
N ILE A 541 -20.12 -7.15 19.14
CA ILE A 541 -20.43 -7.81 20.40
C ILE A 541 -21.40 -8.96 20.13
N MET A 542 -21.14 -10.13 20.72
CA MET A 542 -22.03 -11.27 20.66
C MET A 542 -22.68 -11.47 22.04
N VAL A 543 -24.01 -11.36 22.12
CA VAL A 543 -24.77 -11.74 23.33
C VAL A 543 -25.28 -13.16 23.12
N ALA A 544 -24.72 -14.12 23.89
CA ALA A 544 -25.16 -15.49 23.84
C ALA A 544 -26.59 -15.58 24.44
N SER A 545 -27.53 -16.12 23.67
CA SER A 545 -28.83 -16.50 24.22
C SER A 545 -28.61 -17.53 25.33
N PRO A 546 -29.39 -17.50 26.44
CA PRO A 546 -29.32 -18.55 27.44
C PRO A 546 -29.54 -19.90 26.75
N GLY A 547 -28.49 -20.70 26.68
CA GLY A 547 -28.56 -22.01 26.04
C GLY A 547 -29.55 -22.89 26.78
N VAL A 548 -30.38 -23.65 26.06
CA VAL A 548 -31.05 -24.82 26.63
C VAL A 548 -29.91 -25.78 27.01
N GLU A 549 -29.81 -26.09 28.29
CA GLU A 549 -28.83 -27.04 28.81
C GLU A 549 -29.05 -28.38 28.10
N THR A 550 -28.23 -28.72 27.14
CA THR A 550 -28.26 -30.02 26.47
C THR A 550 -27.29 -30.91 27.24
N ILE A 551 -27.83 -31.77 28.10
CA ILE A 551 -27.04 -32.80 28.77
C ILE A 551 -26.62 -33.81 27.69
N LEU A 552 -25.38 -33.74 27.26
CA LEU A 552 -24.78 -34.74 26.41
C LEU A 552 -24.36 -35.94 27.25
N ASN A 553 -25.18 -36.98 27.32
CA ASN A 553 -24.81 -38.23 27.95
C ASN A 553 -23.84 -38.98 27.03
N ILE A 554 -22.56 -38.84 27.27
CA ILE A 554 -21.53 -39.62 26.61
C ILE A 554 -21.39 -40.94 27.37
N THR A 555 -21.90 -42.02 26.81
CA THR A 555 -21.60 -43.37 27.29
C THR A 555 -20.25 -43.75 26.65
N LEU A 556 -19.20 -43.78 27.46
CA LEU A 556 -17.91 -44.33 27.04
C LEU A 556 -18.04 -45.85 27.05
N ASP A 557 -18.16 -46.48 25.90
CA ASP A 557 -17.94 -47.92 25.76
C ASP A 557 -16.47 -48.21 26.05
N ASN A 558 -16.24 -48.95 27.16
CA ASN A 558 -14.95 -49.52 27.46
C ASN A 558 -14.60 -50.53 26.36
N TYR A 559 -13.85 -50.14 25.38
CA TYR A 559 -13.12 -51.08 24.53
C TYR A 559 -12.06 -51.76 25.40
N GLY A 560 -12.29 -53.03 25.70
CA GLY A 560 -11.39 -53.85 26.48
C GLY A 560 -9.98 -53.87 25.89
N SER A 561 -9.00 -53.79 26.79
CA SER A 561 -7.61 -54.05 26.51
C SER A 561 -7.44 -55.44 25.89
N GLU A 562 -7.07 -55.54 24.60
CA GLU A 562 -6.45 -56.75 24.10
C GLU A 562 -4.97 -56.76 24.53
N THR A 563 -4.70 -57.66 25.47
CA THR A 563 -3.35 -58.15 25.77
C THR A 563 -3.00 -59.22 24.77
N THR A 564 -1.99 -58.98 23.97
CA THR A 564 -0.90 -59.94 23.62
C THR A 564 0.27 -59.17 23.05
#